data_a2d91a169770ab9d264d26e6e8120526
#
_entry.id   a2d91a169770ab9d264d26e6e8120526
#
_cell.length_a   1.000
_cell.length_b   1.000
_cell.length_c   1.000
_cell.angle_alpha   90.00
_cell.angle_beta   90.00
_cell.angle_gamma   90.00
#
_symmetry.space_group_name_H-M   'P 1'
#
loop_
_entity.id
_entity.type
_entity.pdbx_description
1 polymer ?
#
loop_
_entity_poly.entity_id
_entity_poly.type
_entity_poly.pdbx_seq_one_letter_code
_entity_poly.pdbx_strand_id
1 'polypeptide(L)'
;MRITLAIAFATIVAGISSSAMSRMEADSLVASGLRAYAAGDHAAAQVALDSVAHEFNSAALQFDLGNCWFKLGDVSRAILHYERGLLLQPGDADLLANLALANDQVKDRLASDGGPVLGATWAR
;
A
#
# COMPACT_ATOMS: atom_id res chain seq x y z
N MET A 1 -48.01 -1.83 -49.78
CA MET A 1 -47.92 -2.49 -48.47
C MET A 1 -46.49 -2.39 -47.98
N ARG A 2 -46.18 -1.37 -47.19
CA ARG A 2 -44.84 -1.08 -46.71
C ARG A 2 -44.80 -1.49 -45.23
N ILE A 3 -44.09 -2.59 -44.92
CA ILE A 3 -43.83 -3.04 -43.55
C ILE A 3 -42.53 -2.34 -43.09
N THR A 4 -42.70 -1.30 -42.27
CA THR A 4 -41.57 -0.68 -41.56
C THR A 4 -41.25 -1.49 -40.35
N LEU A 5 -40.11 -2.21 -40.44
CA LEU A 5 -39.53 -2.95 -39.32
C LEU A 5 -38.82 -1.96 -38.40
N ALA A 6 -39.44 -1.60 -37.28
CA ALA A 6 -38.78 -0.79 -36.23
C ALA A 6 -37.89 -1.70 -35.40
N ILE A 7 -36.57 -1.59 -35.62
CA ILE A 7 -35.56 -2.25 -34.78
C ILE A 7 -35.40 -1.39 -33.53
N ALA A 8 -35.98 -1.82 -32.42
CA ALA A 8 -35.76 -1.24 -31.13
C ALA A 8 -34.34 -1.64 -30.63
N PHE A 9 -33.42 -0.71 -30.69
CA PHE A 9 -32.10 -0.86 -30.06
C PHE A 9 -32.28 -0.66 -28.56
N ALA A 10 -32.44 -1.76 -27.81
CA ALA A 10 -32.40 -1.74 -26.37
C ALA A 10 -30.91 -1.64 -25.96
N THR A 11 -30.43 -0.45 -25.71
CA THR A 11 -29.13 -0.23 -25.05
C THR A 11 -29.27 -0.64 -23.59
N ILE A 12 -28.85 -1.87 -23.27
CA ILE A 12 -28.63 -2.28 -21.90
C ILE A 12 -27.36 -1.56 -21.43
N VAL A 13 -27.58 -0.40 -20.80
CA VAL A 13 -26.52 0.23 -19.97
C VAL A 13 -26.43 -0.63 -18.72
N ALA A 14 -25.54 -1.64 -18.74
CA ALA A 14 -25.10 -2.32 -17.54
C ALA A 14 -24.36 -1.27 -16.69
N GLY A 15 -25.11 -0.63 -15.78
CA GLY A 15 -24.56 0.20 -14.76
C GLY A 15 -23.62 -0.65 -13.91
N ILE A 16 -22.31 -0.47 -14.11
CA ILE A 16 -21.31 -0.99 -13.18
C ILE A 16 -21.48 -0.14 -11.92
N SER A 17 -22.36 -0.59 -11.03
CA SER A 17 -22.41 -0.05 -9.68
C SER A 17 -21.12 -0.46 -9.01
N SER A 18 -20.10 0.39 -9.09
CA SER A 18 -18.98 0.35 -8.17
C SER A 18 -19.55 0.68 -6.80
N SER A 19 -20.00 -0.36 -6.07
CA SER A 19 -20.43 -0.13 -4.69
C SER A 19 -19.16 0.16 -3.88
N ALA A 20 -19.13 1.34 -3.28
CA ALA A 20 -18.10 1.70 -2.32
C ALA A 20 -18.07 0.65 -1.20
N MET A 21 -16.87 0.30 -0.74
CA MET A 21 -16.67 -0.65 0.35
C MET A 21 -17.36 -0.11 1.62
N SER A 22 -18.16 -0.92 2.27
CA SER A 22 -18.74 -0.54 3.56
C SER A 22 -17.69 -0.53 4.66
N ARG A 23 -17.90 0.28 5.69
CA ARG A 23 -16.99 0.31 6.84
C ARG A 23 -16.86 -1.06 7.51
N MET A 24 -17.93 -1.83 7.57
CA MET A 24 -17.91 -3.19 8.14
C MET A 24 -17.02 -4.14 7.31
N GLU A 25 -17.07 -4.05 6.00
CA GLU A 25 -16.19 -4.83 5.11
C GLU A 25 -14.73 -4.39 5.29
N ALA A 26 -14.47 -3.09 5.38
CA ALA A 26 -13.14 -2.57 5.64
C ALA A 26 -12.58 -3.07 6.97
N ASP A 27 -13.35 -3.01 8.06
CA ASP A 27 -12.94 -3.49 9.37
C ASP A 27 -12.67 -5.01 9.34
N SER A 28 -13.49 -5.79 8.62
CA SER A 28 -13.30 -7.23 8.44
C SER A 28 -12.02 -7.55 7.66
N LEU A 29 -11.72 -6.79 6.60
CA LEU A 29 -10.51 -6.95 5.81
C LEU A 29 -9.25 -6.56 6.60
N VAL A 30 -9.30 -5.47 7.36
CA VAL A 30 -8.20 -5.10 8.25
C VAL A 30 -7.93 -6.21 9.26
N ALA A 31 -8.97 -6.71 9.93
CA ALA A 31 -8.81 -7.80 10.89
C ALA A 31 -8.25 -9.08 10.24
N SER A 32 -8.65 -9.39 9.02
CA SER A 32 -8.11 -10.51 8.24
C SER A 32 -6.65 -10.30 7.89
N GLY A 33 -6.28 -9.10 7.44
CA GLY A 33 -4.91 -8.72 7.12
C GLY A 33 -3.98 -8.82 8.33
N LEU A 34 -4.42 -8.32 9.48
CA LEU A 34 -3.65 -8.40 10.74
C LEU A 34 -3.45 -9.85 11.20
N ARG A 35 -4.47 -10.71 11.05
CA ARG A 35 -4.32 -12.16 11.33
C ARG A 35 -3.33 -12.83 10.40
N ALA A 36 -3.38 -12.52 9.10
CA ALA A 36 -2.42 -13.04 8.12
C ALA A 36 -0.98 -12.57 8.45
N TYR A 37 -0.82 -11.31 8.83
CA TYR A 37 0.47 -10.78 9.28
C TYR A 37 1.02 -11.54 10.48
N ALA A 38 0.18 -11.75 11.51
CA ALA A 38 0.56 -12.50 12.70
C ALA A 38 0.92 -13.97 12.41
N ALA A 39 0.29 -14.56 11.39
CA ALA A 39 0.58 -15.91 10.90
C ALA A 39 1.85 -15.99 10.03
N GLY A 40 2.48 -14.85 9.70
CA GLY A 40 3.65 -14.78 8.83
C GLY A 40 3.33 -14.71 7.34
N ASP A 41 2.06 -14.69 6.95
CA ASP A 41 1.65 -14.50 5.55
C ASP A 41 1.56 -12.99 5.23
N HIS A 42 2.75 -12.39 5.08
CA HIS A 42 2.87 -10.95 4.84
C HIS A 42 2.33 -10.53 3.47
N ALA A 43 2.32 -11.44 2.49
CA ALA A 43 1.77 -11.17 1.17
C ALA A 43 0.24 -11.09 1.22
N ALA A 44 -0.43 -12.04 1.87
CA ALA A 44 -1.87 -12.00 2.06
C ALA A 44 -2.30 -10.80 2.92
N ALA A 45 -1.53 -10.47 3.96
CA ALA A 45 -1.75 -9.29 4.78
C ALA A 45 -1.68 -8.00 3.94
N GLN A 46 -0.66 -7.85 3.11
CA GLN A 46 -0.49 -6.69 2.24
C GLN A 46 -1.69 -6.53 1.29
N VAL A 47 -2.13 -7.59 0.62
CA VAL A 47 -3.26 -7.54 -0.31
C VAL A 47 -4.56 -7.11 0.40
N ALA A 48 -4.85 -7.68 1.57
CA ALA A 48 -6.04 -7.35 2.34
C ALA A 48 -6.03 -5.88 2.81
N LEU A 49 -4.91 -5.40 3.34
CA LEU A 49 -4.78 -4.03 3.84
C LEU A 49 -4.76 -3.01 2.70
N ASP A 50 -4.13 -3.33 1.57
CA ASP A 50 -4.07 -2.44 0.41
C ASP A 50 -5.45 -2.21 -0.20
N SER A 51 -6.30 -3.25 -0.26
CA SER A 51 -7.67 -3.13 -0.74
C SER A 51 -8.51 -2.14 0.10
N VAL A 52 -8.24 -2.05 1.40
CA VAL A 52 -8.89 -1.07 2.29
C VAL A 52 -8.33 0.34 2.09
N ALA A 53 -7.02 0.47 1.83
CA ALA A 53 -6.34 1.75 1.71
C ALA A 53 -6.80 2.60 0.51
N HIS A 54 -7.43 1.98 -0.48
CA HIS A 54 -8.03 2.69 -1.62
C HIS A 54 -9.21 3.59 -1.22
N GLU A 55 -9.98 3.21 -0.21
CA GLU A 55 -11.16 3.95 0.23
C GLU A 55 -11.00 4.55 1.63
N PHE A 56 -10.26 3.89 2.50
CA PHE A 56 -10.06 4.30 3.89
C PHE A 56 -8.58 4.45 4.19
N ASN A 57 -8.11 5.67 4.27
CA ASN A 57 -6.70 5.95 4.57
C ASN A 57 -6.52 6.43 6.01
N SER A 58 -5.60 5.81 6.76
CA SER A 58 -5.24 6.19 8.12
C SER A 58 -3.75 5.95 8.38
N ALA A 59 -3.20 6.65 9.37
CA ALA A 59 -1.81 6.45 9.76
C ALA A 59 -1.54 5.00 10.20
N ALA A 60 -2.45 4.39 10.96
CA ALA A 60 -2.35 2.99 11.37
C ALA A 60 -2.32 2.04 10.17
N LEU A 61 -3.18 2.23 9.18
CA LEU A 61 -3.20 1.39 7.98
C LEU A 61 -1.92 1.54 7.17
N GLN A 62 -1.40 2.76 7.05
CA GLN A 62 -0.10 3.01 6.38
C GLN A 62 1.06 2.38 7.15
N PHE A 63 1.04 2.39 8.49
CA PHE A 63 2.00 1.69 9.32
C PHE A 63 1.99 0.17 9.06
N ASP A 64 0.81 -0.44 9.06
CA ASP A 64 0.66 -1.88 8.83
C ASP A 64 1.09 -2.29 7.42
N LEU A 65 0.76 -1.51 6.40
CA LEU A 65 1.24 -1.71 5.01
C LEU A 65 2.76 -1.58 4.92
N GLY A 66 3.35 -0.57 5.57
CA GLY A 66 4.79 -0.41 5.66
C GLY A 66 5.47 -1.62 6.27
N ASN A 67 4.90 -2.17 7.35
CA ASN A 67 5.39 -3.38 8.00
C ASN A 67 5.30 -4.60 7.09
N CYS A 68 4.21 -4.77 6.33
CA CYS A 68 4.09 -5.85 5.35
C CYS A 68 5.19 -5.77 4.30
N TRP A 69 5.39 -4.61 3.68
CA TRP A 69 6.42 -4.43 2.66
C TRP A 69 7.84 -4.61 3.21
N PHE A 70 8.09 -4.16 4.45
CA PHE A 70 9.37 -4.38 5.11
C PHE A 70 9.66 -5.88 5.30
N LYS A 71 8.67 -6.65 5.75
CA LYS A 71 8.78 -8.11 5.91
C LYS A 71 8.92 -8.84 4.58
N LEU A 72 8.32 -8.34 3.51
CA LEU A 72 8.47 -8.86 2.15
C LEU A 72 9.82 -8.50 1.51
N GLY A 73 10.63 -7.66 2.16
CA GLY A 73 11.95 -7.24 1.68
C GLY A 73 11.94 -6.05 0.73
N ASP A 74 10.76 -5.47 0.44
CA ASP A 74 10.65 -4.24 -0.35
C ASP A 74 10.72 -3.01 0.56
N VAL A 75 11.95 -2.65 0.94
CA VAL A 75 12.21 -1.54 1.87
C VAL A 75 11.79 -0.20 1.28
N SER A 76 11.88 -0.03 -0.03
CA SER A 76 11.47 1.23 -0.68
C SER A 76 9.98 1.48 -0.56
N ARG A 77 9.15 0.44 -0.73
CA ARG A 77 7.71 0.54 -0.49
C ARG A 77 7.38 0.71 0.98
N ALA A 78 8.12 0.06 1.87
CA ALA A 78 7.95 0.27 3.30
C ALA A 78 8.16 1.75 3.69
N ILE A 79 9.25 2.37 3.22
CA ILE A 79 9.54 3.79 3.42
C ILE A 79 8.38 4.65 2.92
N LEU A 80 7.88 4.40 1.71
CA LEU A 80 6.77 5.16 1.13
C LEU A 80 5.53 5.13 2.02
N HIS A 81 5.18 3.95 2.57
CA HIS A 81 4.02 3.81 3.45
C HIS A 81 4.24 4.48 4.81
N TYR A 82 5.43 4.36 5.40
CA TYR A 82 5.74 5.07 6.66
C TYR A 82 5.69 6.59 6.49
N GLU A 83 6.21 7.12 5.39
CA GLU A 83 6.12 8.55 5.08
C GLU A 83 4.68 9.01 4.87
N ARG A 84 3.86 8.24 4.17
CA ARG A 84 2.42 8.50 4.02
C ARG A 84 1.69 8.52 5.37
N GLY A 85 2.04 7.59 6.26
CA GLY A 85 1.50 7.57 7.62
C GLY A 85 1.87 8.83 8.40
N LEU A 86 3.11 9.30 8.28
CA LEU A 86 3.59 10.53 8.93
C LEU A 86 2.96 11.79 8.36
N LEU A 87 2.52 11.81 7.09
CA LEU A 87 1.72 12.92 6.55
C LEU A 87 0.36 13.02 7.25
N LEU A 88 -0.21 11.90 7.69
CA LEU A 88 -1.48 11.84 8.40
C LEU A 88 -1.30 12.07 9.91
N GLN A 89 -0.18 11.61 10.48
CA GLN A 89 0.15 11.73 11.90
C GLN A 89 1.65 12.01 12.08
N PRO A 90 2.08 13.29 11.97
CA PRO A 90 3.51 13.66 11.91
C PRO A 90 4.34 13.30 13.15
N GLY A 91 3.71 13.19 14.31
CA GLY A 91 4.38 12.89 15.57
C GLY A 91 4.34 11.42 15.99
N ASP A 92 3.91 10.51 15.13
CA ASP A 92 3.79 9.10 15.48
C ASP A 92 5.17 8.47 15.68
N ALA A 93 5.43 8.01 16.90
CA ALA A 93 6.73 7.48 17.31
C ALA A 93 7.06 6.14 16.63
N ASP A 94 6.06 5.29 16.40
CA ASP A 94 6.25 3.98 15.77
C ASP A 94 6.57 4.13 14.29
N LEU A 95 5.86 5.02 13.59
CA LEU A 95 6.16 5.37 12.21
C LEU A 95 7.56 5.96 12.04
N LEU A 96 7.96 6.88 12.93
CA LEU A 96 9.29 7.46 12.91
C LEU A 96 10.38 6.42 13.15
N ALA A 97 10.18 5.52 14.12
CA ALA A 97 11.14 4.46 14.43
C ALA A 97 11.30 3.47 13.25
N ASN A 98 10.20 3.03 12.67
CA ASN A 98 10.23 2.09 11.56
C ASN A 98 10.78 2.73 10.27
N LEU A 99 10.51 4.00 10.03
CA LEU A 99 11.12 4.75 8.92
C LEU A 99 12.64 4.85 9.09
N ALA A 100 13.12 5.15 10.30
CA ALA A 100 14.56 5.18 10.58
C ALA A 100 15.22 3.82 10.33
N LEU A 101 14.62 2.73 10.83
CA LEU A 101 15.09 1.37 10.62
C LEU A 101 15.15 1.00 9.12
N ALA A 102 14.11 1.36 8.36
CA ALA A 102 14.06 1.11 6.92
C ALA A 102 15.14 1.89 6.16
N ASN A 103 15.36 3.15 6.50
CA ASN A 103 16.42 3.97 5.91
C ASN A 103 17.83 3.42 6.22
N ASP A 104 18.07 2.92 7.43
CA ASP A 104 19.36 2.33 7.78
C ASP A 104 19.60 1.04 6.98
N GLN A 105 18.58 0.23 6.76
CA GLN A 105 18.71 -0.96 5.92
C GLN A 105 19.06 -0.62 4.45
N VAL A 106 18.56 0.48 3.92
CA VAL A 106 18.94 0.96 2.57
C VAL A 106 20.42 1.36 2.54
N LYS A 107 20.88 2.11 3.55
CA LYS A 107 22.29 2.51 3.65
C LYS A 107 23.23 1.31 3.72
N ASP A 108 22.88 0.31 4.51
CA ASP A 108 23.69 -0.91 4.66
C ASP A 108 23.77 -1.69 3.35
N ARG A 109 22.67 -1.79 2.60
CA ARG A 109 22.70 -2.41 1.26
C ARG A 109 23.60 -1.65 0.29
N LEU A 110 23.50 -0.34 0.24
CA LEU A 110 24.35 0.48 -0.62
C LEU A 110 25.82 0.38 -0.25
N ALA A 111 26.15 0.24 1.02
CA ALA A 111 27.52 0.03 1.49
C ALA A 111 28.03 -1.38 1.14
N SER A 112 27.20 -2.42 1.22
CA SER A 112 27.57 -3.80 0.91
C SER A 112 27.74 -4.07 -0.58
N ASP A 113 26.95 -3.43 -1.43
CA ASP A 113 26.99 -3.61 -2.88
C ASP A 113 28.17 -2.88 -3.55
N GLY A 114 29.08 -2.28 -2.76
CA GLY A 114 30.28 -1.62 -3.27
C GLY A 114 30.01 -0.45 -4.20
N GLY A 115 28.81 0.14 -4.08
CA GLY A 115 28.45 1.34 -4.84
C GLY A 115 29.48 2.43 -4.64
N PRO A 116 29.78 3.23 -5.68
CA PRO A 116 30.79 4.27 -5.57
C PRO A 116 30.39 5.21 -4.43
N VAL A 117 31.28 5.32 -3.43
CA VAL A 117 31.16 6.36 -2.42
C VAL A 117 31.21 7.68 -3.17
N LEU A 118 30.05 8.30 -3.39
CA LEU A 118 29.90 9.57 -4.13
C LEU A 118 30.75 10.73 -3.53
N GLY A 119 31.43 10.47 -2.41
CA GLY A 119 32.36 11.38 -1.78
C GLY A 119 33.81 11.36 -2.31
N ALA A 120 34.20 10.37 -3.13
CA ALA A 120 35.60 10.22 -3.54
C ALA A 120 35.97 10.94 -4.85
N THR A 121 34.97 11.49 -5.59
CA THR A 121 35.22 12.07 -6.92
C THR A 121 35.28 13.61 -6.96
N TRP A 122 35.12 14.30 -5.82
CA TRP A 122 35.13 15.79 -5.78
C TRP A 122 36.44 16.35 -5.26
N ALA A 123 37.45 15.53 -4.98
CA ALA A 123 38.79 16.01 -4.53
C ALA A 123 39.83 15.84 -5.65
N ARG A 124 39.64 16.56 -6.77
CA ARG A 124 40.72 16.88 -7.72
C ARG A 124 40.46 18.23 -8.32
#